data_e067ec056b04653e36dc8884d313448f
#
_entry.id   e067ec056b04653e36dc8884d313448f
#
_cell.length_a   1.000
_cell.length_b   1.000
_cell.length_c   1.000
_cell.angle_alpha   90.00
_cell.angle_beta   90.00
_cell.angle_gamma   90.00
#
_symmetry.space_group_name_H-M   'P 1'
#
loop_
_entity.id
_entity.type
_entity.pdbx_description
1 polymer ?
#
loop_
_entity_poly.entity_id
_entity_poly.type
_entity_poly.pdbx_seq_one_letter_code
_entity_poly.pdbx_strand_id
1 'polypeptide(L)'
;MDVAFEGYQGARLSGQWHTSPTECRGIAVIAHPYGFLGGSQDEPIVQLLVGHYLTQGVHVMTYNARGVQPSQGRVSWTMRSECEDMRLAVAYAMDRTMPDTRTPYVHVAGYSAGSMQASTVRPALTGPWSHAHVSYLLLSYPLGVRWALTCLQTSFFAHALDDLVARISDRVSVHVIYCSRDQFTSAERYRAWESHLRTLSPQCVVDAVETDHMWSSRRARAVLVELLERHSPTNQVRR
;
A
#
# COMPACT_ATOMS: atom_id res chain seq x y z
N MET A 1 13.28 0.05 -14.55
CA MET A 1 12.80 0.19 -15.96
C MET A 1 11.52 0.99 -15.94
N ASP A 2 11.45 2.04 -16.75
CA ASP A 2 10.24 2.84 -16.84
C ASP A 2 9.11 2.07 -17.52
N VAL A 3 7.91 2.24 -17.02
CA VAL A 3 6.67 1.66 -17.53
C VAL A 3 5.59 2.73 -17.64
N ALA A 4 4.63 2.49 -18.51
CA ALA A 4 3.42 3.29 -18.57
C ALA A 4 2.22 2.36 -18.75
N PHE A 5 1.13 2.68 -18.08
CA PHE A 5 -0.11 1.92 -18.15
C PHE A 5 -1.32 2.84 -18.23
N GLU A 6 -2.44 2.30 -18.64
CA GLU A 6 -3.69 3.02 -18.70
C GLU A 6 -4.39 2.97 -17.35
N GLY A 7 -4.58 4.12 -16.73
CA GLY A 7 -5.36 4.31 -15.53
C GLY A 7 -6.83 4.55 -15.83
N TYR A 8 -7.59 4.86 -14.80
CA TYR A 8 -9.04 5.09 -14.88
C TYR A 8 -9.36 6.25 -15.86
N GLN A 9 -10.38 6.02 -16.70
CA GLN A 9 -10.81 6.94 -17.77
C GLN A 9 -9.71 7.29 -18.77
N GLY A 10 -8.83 6.35 -19.10
CA GLY A 10 -7.81 6.51 -20.12
C GLY A 10 -6.62 7.40 -19.73
N ALA A 11 -6.46 7.76 -18.46
CA ALA A 11 -5.30 8.53 -18.02
C ALA A 11 -4.02 7.69 -18.18
N ARG A 12 -3.03 8.18 -18.93
CA ARG A 12 -1.72 7.53 -19.05
C ARG A 12 -0.90 7.80 -17.79
N LEU A 13 -0.64 6.76 -17.03
CA LEU A 13 0.16 6.82 -15.80
C LEU A 13 1.57 6.28 -16.05
N SER A 14 2.56 6.96 -15.47
CA SER A 14 3.96 6.62 -15.55
C SER A 14 4.42 5.99 -14.25
N GLY A 15 5.20 4.93 -14.34
CA GLY A 15 5.71 4.21 -13.19
C GLY A 15 7.09 3.62 -13.43
N GLN A 16 7.58 2.94 -12.42
CA GLN A 16 8.83 2.19 -12.46
C GLN A 16 8.58 0.72 -12.11
N TRP A 17 9.15 -0.14 -12.91
CA TRP A 17 9.18 -1.57 -12.68
C TRP A 17 10.55 -1.97 -12.15
N HIS A 18 10.58 -2.59 -10.98
CA HIS A 18 11.76 -3.09 -10.32
C HIS A 18 11.71 -4.62 -10.32
N THR A 19 12.63 -5.24 -11.04
CA THR A 19 12.71 -6.70 -11.13
C THR A 19 13.50 -7.23 -9.94
N SER A 20 12.95 -8.23 -9.24
CA SER A 20 13.69 -8.94 -8.22
C SER A 20 14.93 -9.64 -8.80
N PRO A 21 16.06 -9.64 -8.12
CA PRO A 21 17.26 -10.35 -8.56
C PRO A 21 17.18 -11.89 -8.39
N THR A 22 16.14 -12.39 -7.73
CA THR A 22 15.91 -13.82 -7.48
C THR A 22 14.66 -14.30 -8.21
N GLU A 23 14.25 -15.56 -7.98
CA GLU A 23 12.99 -16.11 -8.47
C GLU A 23 11.80 -15.19 -8.14
N CYS A 24 10.86 -15.09 -9.08
CA CYS A 24 9.67 -14.26 -8.90
C CYS A 24 8.65 -14.94 -8.00
N ARG A 25 8.58 -14.55 -6.74
CA ARG A 25 7.60 -15.05 -5.76
C ARG A 25 6.27 -14.29 -5.80
N GLY A 26 6.18 -13.21 -6.56
CA GLY A 26 4.98 -12.39 -6.64
C GLY A 26 5.26 -10.95 -7.04
N ILE A 27 4.30 -10.11 -6.77
CA ILE A 27 4.36 -8.67 -7.06
C ILE A 27 4.07 -7.82 -5.82
N ALA A 28 4.60 -6.61 -5.81
CA ALA A 28 4.19 -5.54 -4.92
C ALA A 28 3.85 -4.28 -5.74
N VAL A 29 2.73 -3.63 -5.42
CA VAL A 29 2.38 -2.33 -5.98
C VAL A 29 2.29 -1.33 -4.85
N ILE A 30 3.03 -0.23 -4.97
CA ILE A 30 3.19 0.76 -3.90
C ILE A 30 2.64 2.12 -4.37
N ALA A 31 1.63 2.63 -3.66
CA ALA A 31 1.11 3.97 -3.86
C ALA A 31 1.79 4.98 -2.94
N HIS A 32 2.19 6.10 -3.52
CA HIS A 32 2.90 7.19 -2.84
C HIS A 32 1.96 8.13 -2.06
N PRO A 33 2.49 9.03 -1.19
CA PRO A 33 1.72 10.05 -0.49
C PRO A 33 1.01 11.03 -1.44
N TYR A 34 0.25 11.96 -0.86
CA TYR A 34 -0.57 12.90 -1.60
C TYR A 34 0.26 13.80 -2.54
N GLY A 35 -0.01 13.70 -3.85
CA GLY A 35 0.76 14.38 -4.89
C GLY A 35 0.77 15.90 -4.79
N PHE A 36 -0.32 16.54 -4.35
CA PHE A 36 -0.35 18.00 -4.14
C PHE A 36 0.62 18.51 -3.06
N LEU A 37 1.03 17.62 -2.15
CA LEU A 37 2.03 17.93 -1.12
C LEU A 37 3.42 17.43 -1.49
N GLY A 38 3.67 17.18 -2.78
CA GLY A 38 4.97 16.74 -3.28
C GLY A 38 5.19 15.23 -3.26
N GLY A 39 4.17 14.43 -2.92
CA GLY A 39 4.27 12.98 -2.98
C GLY A 39 4.51 12.48 -4.40
N SER A 40 5.45 11.55 -4.56
CA SER A 40 5.78 10.88 -5.81
C SER A 40 6.29 9.47 -5.57
N GLN A 41 6.45 8.69 -6.62
CA GLN A 41 7.06 7.36 -6.53
C GLN A 41 8.50 7.37 -6.00
N ASP A 42 9.20 8.52 -6.09
CA ASP A 42 10.59 8.68 -5.68
C ASP A 42 10.73 9.08 -4.20
N GLU A 43 9.63 9.16 -3.47
CA GLU A 43 9.61 9.49 -2.05
C GLU A 43 10.43 8.45 -1.25
N PRO A 44 11.30 8.88 -0.29
CA PRO A 44 12.26 8.00 0.37
C PRO A 44 11.64 6.76 1.06
N ILE A 45 10.44 6.88 1.62
CA ILE A 45 9.75 5.73 2.24
C ILE A 45 9.21 4.78 1.18
N VAL A 46 8.72 5.29 0.05
CA VAL A 46 8.33 4.46 -1.09
C VAL A 46 9.52 3.65 -1.58
N GLN A 47 10.69 4.29 -1.73
CA GLN A 47 11.92 3.61 -2.15
C GLN A 47 12.46 2.62 -1.12
N LEU A 48 12.28 2.88 0.19
CA LEU A 48 12.57 1.92 1.25
C LEU A 48 11.70 0.66 1.10
N LEU A 49 10.39 0.84 0.86
CA LEU A 49 9.47 -0.29 0.63
C LEU A 49 9.83 -1.06 -0.64
N VAL A 50 10.26 -0.40 -1.72
CA VAL A 50 10.80 -1.06 -2.92
C VAL A 50 11.94 -1.99 -2.55
N GLY A 51 12.96 -1.48 -1.84
CA GLY A 51 14.10 -2.28 -1.39
C GLY A 51 13.66 -3.49 -0.57
N HIS A 52 12.74 -3.28 0.38
CA HIS A 52 12.21 -4.35 1.22
C HIS A 52 11.57 -5.48 0.41
N TYR A 53 10.65 -5.18 -0.52
CA TYR A 53 9.98 -6.21 -1.31
C TYR A 53 10.92 -6.92 -2.29
N LEU A 54 11.89 -6.21 -2.86
CA LEU A 54 12.90 -6.83 -3.74
C LEU A 54 13.72 -7.90 -3.02
N THR A 55 14.08 -7.68 -1.74
CA THR A 55 14.83 -8.69 -0.94
C THR A 55 14.01 -9.95 -0.66
N GLN A 56 12.69 -9.89 -0.83
CA GLN A 56 11.79 -11.03 -0.64
C GLN A 56 11.51 -11.82 -1.91
N GLY A 57 12.17 -11.50 -3.02
CA GLY A 57 11.92 -12.15 -4.30
C GLY A 57 10.66 -11.66 -5.00
N VAL A 58 10.21 -10.45 -4.71
CA VAL A 58 8.96 -9.88 -5.25
C VAL A 58 9.31 -8.79 -6.27
N HIS A 59 8.70 -8.83 -7.45
CA HIS A 59 8.79 -7.71 -8.41
C HIS A 59 7.98 -6.52 -7.87
N VAL A 60 8.51 -5.32 -8.01
CA VAL A 60 7.86 -4.13 -7.44
C VAL A 60 7.48 -3.15 -8.54
N MET A 61 6.26 -2.64 -8.47
CA MET A 61 5.79 -1.55 -9.28
C MET A 61 5.51 -0.33 -8.40
N THR A 62 6.14 0.79 -8.72
CA THR A 62 5.75 2.11 -8.24
C THR A 62 5.20 2.93 -9.40
N TYR A 63 4.39 3.94 -9.13
CA TYR A 63 3.87 4.81 -10.16
C TYR A 63 3.58 6.19 -9.59
N ASN A 64 3.64 7.21 -10.44
CA ASN A 64 3.13 8.54 -10.11
C ASN A 64 1.62 8.57 -10.34
N ALA A 65 0.88 8.98 -9.32
CA ALA A 65 -0.57 9.13 -9.41
C ALA A 65 -0.95 10.19 -10.46
N ARG A 66 -2.19 10.16 -10.93
CA ARG A 66 -2.72 11.20 -11.82
C ARG A 66 -2.43 12.59 -11.30
N GLY A 67 -2.01 13.51 -12.20
CA GLY A 67 -1.62 14.86 -11.83
C GLY A 67 -0.22 15.02 -11.23
N VAL A 68 0.51 13.95 -11.01
CA VAL A 68 1.94 13.96 -10.63
C VAL A 68 2.79 13.62 -11.85
N GLN A 69 3.62 14.57 -12.30
CA GLN A 69 4.44 14.38 -13.52
C GLN A 69 5.38 13.16 -13.41
N PRO A 70 5.60 12.40 -14.50
CA PRO A 70 5.08 12.61 -15.84
C PRO A 70 3.70 11.96 -16.14
N SER A 71 3.00 11.45 -15.11
CA SER A 71 1.64 10.91 -15.26
C SER A 71 0.65 11.98 -15.72
N GLN A 72 -0.26 11.59 -16.60
CA GLN A 72 -1.32 12.44 -17.10
C GLN A 72 -2.54 12.47 -16.15
N GLY A 73 -3.56 13.24 -16.53
CA GLY A 73 -4.79 13.38 -15.76
C GLY A 73 -4.70 14.49 -14.71
N ARG A 74 -5.72 14.53 -13.86
CA ARG A 74 -5.81 15.51 -12.75
C ARG A 74 -6.16 14.77 -11.47
N VAL A 75 -5.60 15.21 -10.37
CA VAL A 75 -5.98 14.71 -9.04
C VAL A 75 -7.48 14.89 -8.83
N SER A 76 -8.16 13.86 -8.40
CA SER A 76 -9.58 13.93 -8.10
C SER A 76 -9.83 14.49 -6.71
N TRP A 77 -10.93 15.25 -6.56
CA TRP A 77 -11.32 15.80 -5.25
C TRP A 77 -11.69 14.72 -4.23
N THR A 78 -12.13 13.56 -4.69
CA THR A 78 -12.65 12.48 -3.85
C THR A 78 -11.68 11.32 -3.67
N MET A 79 -10.53 11.36 -4.34
CA MET A 79 -9.53 10.28 -4.41
C MET A 79 -10.06 8.96 -5.01
N ARG A 80 -11.30 8.95 -5.55
CA ARG A 80 -11.88 7.72 -6.13
C ARG A 80 -11.19 7.29 -7.42
N SER A 81 -10.83 8.26 -8.26
CA SER A 81 -10.11 7.97 -9.50
C SER A 81 -8.73 7.38 -9.22
N GLU A 82 -8.05 7.86 -8.18
CA GLU A 82 -6.76 7.33 -7.72
C GLU A 82 -6.89 5.90 -7.15
N CYS A 83 -8.01 5.59 -6.49
CA CYS A 83 -8.31 4.22 -6.06
C CYS A 83 -8.46 3.26 -7.24
N GLU A 84 -9.19 3.69 -8.29
CA GLU A 84 -9.32 2.91 -9.53
C GLU A 84 -7.97 2.79 -10.27
N ASP A 85 -7.15 3.85 -10.28
CA ASP A 85 -5.80 3.81 -10.82
C ASP A 85 -4.96 2.75 -10.12
N MET A 86 -5.00 2.69 -8.80
CA MET A 86 -4.25 1.69 -8.04
C MET A 86 -4.75 0.27 -8.33
N ARG A 87 -6.06 0.08 -8.47
CA ARG A 87 -6.63 -1.22 -8.86
C ARG A 87 -6.11 -1.65 -10.24
N LEU A 88 -6.07 -0.72 -11.20
CA LEU A 88 -5.54 -0.97 -12.56
C LEU A 88 -4.02 -1.19 -12.53
N ALA A 89 -3.27 -0.49 -11.68
CA ALA A 89 -1.85 -0.73 -11.49
C ALA A 89 -1.57 -2.15 -10.98
N VAL A 90 -2.37 -2.63 -10.02
CA VAL A 90 -2.25 -4.02 -9.52
C VAL A 90 -2.58 -5.02 -10.62
N ALA A 91 -3.65 -4.81 -11.39
CA ALA A 91 -3.99 -5.66 -12.51
C ALA A 91 -2.87 -5.69 -13.57
N TYR A 92 -2.35 -4.52 -13.95
CA TYR A 92 -1.23 -4.40 -14.88
C TYR A 92 0.02 -5.16 -14.39
N ALA A 93 0.35 -5.05 -13.11
CA ALA A 93 1.49 -5.75 -12.53
C ALA A 93 1.29 -7.28 -12.54
N MET A 94 0.07 -7.74 -12.24
CA MET A 94 -0.29 -9.16 -12.30
C MET A 94 -0.22 -9.70 -13.75
N ASP A 95 -0.75 -8.99 -14.72
CA ASP A 95 -0.74 -9.40 -16.14
C ASP A 95 0.68 -9.44 -16.71
N ARG A 96 1.58 -8.61 -16.22
CA ARG A 96 2.98 -8.53 -16.66
C ARG A 96 3.85 -9.64 -16.06
N THR A 97 3.37 -10.33 -15.04
CA THR A 97 4.19 -11.24 -14.22
C THR A 97 3.69 -12.67 -14.30
N MET A 98 4.62 -13.60 -14.55
CA MET A 98 4.39 -15.01 -14.33
C MET A 98 5.16 -15.44 -13.08
N PRO A 99 4.48 -15.77 -11.99
CA PRO A 99 5.18 -16.17 -10.76
C PRO A 99 5.81 -17.57 -10.88
N ASP A 100 7.00 -17.73 -10.29
CA ASP A 100 7.75 -19.00 -10.28
C ASP A 100 7.28 -19.95 -9.14
N THR A 101 6.18 -19.65 -8.49
CA THR A 101 5.65 -20.40 -7.34
C THR A 101 4.16 -20.69 -7.50
N ARG A 102 3.70 -21.81 -6.90
CA ARG A 102 2.28 -22.19 -6.90
C ARG A 102 1.42 -21.31 -5.99
N THR A 103 2.02 -20.69 -5.00
CA THR A 103 1.35 -19.78 -4.04
C THR A 103 2.04 -18.42 -4.06
N PRO A 104 1.79 -17.62 -5.11
CA PRO A 104 2.44 -16.31 -5.24
C PRO A 104 1.88 -15.30 -4.25
N TYR A 105 2.61 -14.21 -4.09
CA TYR A 105 2.19 -13.07 -3.27
C TYR A 105 1.74 -11.89 -4.13
N VAL A 106 0.66 -11.23 -3.71
CA VAL A 106 0.22 -9.92 -4.21
C VAL A 106 0.25 -8.94 -3.05
N HIS A 107 1.28 -8.10 -3.03
CA HIS A 107 1.41 -7.06 -2.00
C HIS A 107 0.81 -5.75 -2.51
N VAL A 108 -0.13 -5.21 -1.76
CA VAL A 108 -0.78 -3.92 -2.01
C VAL A 108 -0.35 -2.97 -0.90
N ALA A 109 0.57 -2.07 -1.19
CA ALA A 109 1.16 -1.20 -0.19
C ALA A 109 0.84 0.27 -0.47
N GLY A 110 0.70 1.06 0.56
CA GLY A 110 0.53 2.50 0.41
C GLY A 110 1.02 3.29 1.60
N TYR A 111 1.55 4.46 1.33
CA TYR A 111 2.01 5.39 2.33
C TYR A 111 1.13 6.65 2.33
N SER A 112 0.68 7.08 3.51
CA SER A 112 -0.18 8.25 3.70
C SER A 112 -1.45 8.17 2.83
N ALA A 113 -1.70 9.10 1.92
CA ALA A 113 -2.83 9.06 0.99
C ALA A 113 -2.84 7.76 0.16
N GLY A 114 -1.66 7.21 -0.19
CA GLY A 114 -1.54 5.93 -0.86
C GLY A 114 -2.08 4.75 -0.04
N SER A 115 -2.00 4.81 1.30
CA SER A 115 -2.57 3.78 2.17
C SER A 115 -4.11 3.76 2.11
N MET A 116 -4.73 4.91 1.90
CA MET A 116 -6.18 4.99 1.66
C MET A 116 -6.55 4.32 0.33
N GLN A 117 -5.79 4.57 -0.73
CA GLN A 117 -5.99 3.91 -2.03
C GLN A 117 -5.81 2.39 -1.88
N ALA A 118 -4.72 1.95 -1.24
CA ALA A 118 -4.42 0.52 -1.00
C ALA A 118 -5.57 -0.20 -0.27
N SER A 119 -6.19 0.45 0.71
CA SER A 119 -7.31 -0.12 1.48
C SER A 119 -8.56 -0.42 0.63
N THR A 120 -8.69 0.18 -0.56
CA THR A 120 -9.84 -0.02 -1.46
C THR A 120 -9.62 -1.12 -2.50
N VAL A 121 -8.37 -1.53 -2.73
CA VAL A 121 -8.04 -2.49 -3.79
C VAL A 121 -8.42 -3.92 -3.37
N ARG A 122 -9.02 -4.66 -4.30
CA ARG A 122 -9.31 -6.09 -4.19
C ARG A 122 -8.81 -6.75 -5.48
N PRO A 123 -7.62 -7.39 -5.47
CA PRO A 123 -7.08 -8.04 -6.67
C PRO A 123 -8.01 -9.15 -7.18
N ALA A 124 -8.15 -9.25 -8.50
CA ALA A 124 -8.88 -10.34 -9.14
C ALA A 124 -7.95 -11.57 -9.24
N LEU A 125 -8.12 -12.53 -8.35
CA LEU A 125 -7.27 -13.72 -8.29
C LEU A 125 -7.73 -14.78 -9.29
N THR A 126 -7.18 -14.75 -10.50
CA THR A 126 -7.46 -15.70 -11.58
C THR A 126 -6.18 -16.28 -12.18
N GLY A 127 -6.29 -17.37 -12.93
CA GLY A 127 -5.15 -17.99 -13.60
C GLY A 127 -4.01 -18.34 -12.64
N PRO A 128 -2.76 -17.91 -12.93
CA PRO A 128 -1.60 -18.22 -12.09
C PRO A 128 -1.70 -17.61 -10.67
N TRP A 129 -2.61 -16.65 -10.47
CA TRP A 129 -2.83 -15.96 -9.20
C TRP A 129 -3.97 -16.54 -8.35
N SER A 130 -4.65 -17.59 -8.81
CA SER A 130 -5.84 -18.17 -8.13
C SER A 130 -5.57 -18.64 -6.70
N HIS A 131 -4.31 -18.96 -6.38
CA HIS A 131 -3.87 -19.38 -5.05
C HIS A 131 -2.99 -18.34 -4.35
N ALA A 132 -2.98 -17.09 -4.84
CA ALA A 132 -2.14 -16.06 -4.27
C ALA A 132 -2.53 -15.70 -2.82
N HIS A 133 -1.50 -15.36 -2.04
CA HIS A 133 -1.66 -14.65 -0.78
C HIS A 133 -1.66 -13.14 -1.05
N VAL A 134 -2.68 -12.44 -0.57
CA VAL A 134 -2.77 -10.99 -0.70
C VAL A 134 -2.38 -10.35 0.64
N SER A 135 -1.39 -9.48 0.63
CA SER A 135 -1.03 -8.73 1.83
C SER A 135 -1.16 -7.24 1.61
N TYR A 136 -1.68 -6.57 2.59
CA TYR A 136 -1.85 -5.11 2.59
C TYR A 136 -0.93 -4.47 3.62
N LEU A 137 -0.18 -3.45 3.19
CA LEU A 137 0.59 -2.58 4.07
C LEU A 137 0.00 -1.17 4.02
N LEU A 138 -0.55 -0.73 5.15
CA LEU A 138 -1.15 0.59 5.31
C LEU A 138 -0.26 1.43 6.23
N LEU A 139 0.64 2.22 5.64
CA LEU A 139 1.62 3.02 6.36
C LEU A 139 1.13 4.45 6.56
N SER A 140 1.12 4.92 7.82
CA SER A 140 0.72 6.29 8.20
C SER A 140 -0.63 6.71 7.63
N TYR A 141 -1.67 5.89 7.84
CA TYR A 141 -3.02 6.17 7.33
C TYR A 141 -3.56 7.51 7.86
N PRO A 142 -3.91 8.49 7.02
CA PRO A 142 -4.13 9.88 7.44
C PRO A 142 -5.55 10.13 7.97
N LEU A 143 -5.92 9.49 9.09
CA LEU A 143 -7.27 9.54 9.68
C LEU A 143 -7.77 10.96 9.98
N GLY A 144 -6.88 11.82 10.49
CA GLY A 144 -7.23 13.16 10.94
C GLY A 144 -7.62 14.11 9.82
N VAL A 145 -6.98 13.97 8.66
CA VAL A 145 -7.19 14.85 7.49
C VAL A 145 -7.94 14.17 6.35
N ARG A 146 -8.41 12.93 6.56
CA ARG A 146 -9.15 12.17 5.54
C ARG A 146 -10.31 12.95 4.94
N TRP A 147 -11.03 13.73 5.74
CA TRP A 147 -12.15 14.56 5.31
C TRP A 147 -11.74 15.59 4.24
N ALA A 148 -10.56 16.18 4.39
CA ALA A 148 -10.03 17.16 3.43
C ALA A 148 -9.51 16.46 2.15
N LEU A 149 -8.78 15.35 2.31
CA LEU A 149 -8.22 14.58 1.19
C LEU A 149 -9.28 13.97 0.27
N THR A 150 -10.50 13.77 0.76
CA THR A 150 -11.58 13.05 0.06
C THR A 150 -12.83 13.90 -0.17
N CYS A 151 -12.75 15.21 -0.01
CA CYS A 151 -13.89 16.10 -0.10
C CYS A 151 -15.11 15.57 0.69
N LEU A 152 -14.90 15.26 1.98
CA LEU A 152 -15.88 14.71 2.93
C LEU A 152 -16.35 13.28 2.67
N GLN A 153 -15.86 12.57 1.67
CA GLN A 153 -16.23 11.16 1.42
C GLN A 153 -15.54 10.17 2.37
N THR A 154 -15.48 10.52 3.65
CA THR A 154 -14.78 9.73 4.68
C THR A 154 -15.39 8.35 4.91
N SER A 155 -16.73 8.23 4.76
CA SER A 155 -17.46 6.97 4.95
C SER A 155 -17.05 5.90 3.93
N PHE A 156 -16.83 6.28 2.68
CA PHE A 156 -16.37 5.34 1.65
C PHE A 156 -15.08 4.64 2.06
N PHE A 157 -14.07 5.41 2.51
CA PHE A 157 -12.79 4.85 2.92
C PHE A 157 -12.86 4.12 4.26
N ALA A 158 -13.77 4.53 5.17
CA ALA A 158 -14.02 3.80 6.39
C ALA A 158 -14.60 2.41 6.08
N HIS A 159 -15.67 2.34 5.30
CA HIS A 159 -16.28 1.07 4.91
C HIS A 159 -15.33 0.18 4.10
N ALA A 160 -14.55 0.74 3.17
CA ALA A 160 -13.58 -0.02 2.40
C ALA A 160 -12.50 -0.65 3.27
N LEU A 161 -12.04 0.07 4.30
CA LEU A 161 -11.06 -0.45 5.25
C LEU A 161 -11.68 -1.50 6.18
N ASP A 162 -12.88 -1.25 6.72
CA ASP A 162 -13.58 -2.19 7.59
C ASP A 162 -13.85 -3.50 6.85
N ASP A 163 -14.33 -3.42 5.59
CA ASP A 163 -14.49 -4.59 4.71
C ASP A 163 -13.16 -5.32 4.46
N LEU A 164 -12.06 -4.57 4.26
CA LEU A 164 -10.74 -5.17 4.07
C LEU A 164 -10.32 -5.95 5.31
N VAL A 165 -10.42 -5.36 6.50
CA VAL A 165 -10.00 -5.99 7.76
C VAL A 165 -10.88 -7.21 8.09
N ALA A 166 -12.18 -7.14 7.80
CA ALA A 166 -13.09 -8.26 7.97
C ALA A 166 -12.78 -9.47 7.05
N ARG A 167 -12.00 -9.27 5.97
CA ARG A 167 -11.56 -10.33 5.04
C ARG A 167 -10.26 -11.01 5.41
N ILE A 168 -9.63 -10.63 6.52
CA ILE A 168 -8.39 -11.27 6.99
C ILE A 168 -8.63 -12.76 7.17
N SER A 169 -7.73 -13.56 6.61
CA SER A 169 -7.81 -15.03 6.55
C SER A 169 -6.42 -15.61 6.32
N ASP A 170 -6.30 -16.90 6.17
CA ASP A 170 -5.03 -17.56 5.84
C ASP A 170 -4.38 -17.03 4.54
N ARG A 171 -5.17 -16.41 3.67
CA ARG A 171 -4.68 -15.86 2.39
C ARG A 171 -4.73 -14.34 2.29
N VAL A 172 -5.31 -13.67 3.26
CA VAL A 172 -5.40 -12.20 3.28
C VAL A 172 -4.86 -11.68 4.60
N SER A 173 -3.81 -10.86 4.54
CA SER A 173 -3.23 -10.22 5.72
C SER A 173 -3.26 -8.70 5.60
N VAL A 174 -3.44 -8.01 6.71
CA VAL A 174 -3.40 -6.55 6.79
C VAL A 174 -2.44 -6.16 7.89
N HIS A 175 -1.44 -5.36 7.54
CA HIS A 175 -0.49 -4.76 8.45
C HIS A 175 -0.64 -3.23 8.38
N VAL A 176 -0.97 -2.64 9.51
CA VAL A 176 -1.10 -1.20 9.70
C VAL A 176 0.08 -0.73 10.52
N ILE A 177 0.82 0.27 10.05
CA ILE A 177 1.88 0.90 10.81
C ILE A 177 1.58 2.40 10.89
N TYR A 178 1.46 2.94 12.09
CA TYR A 178 1.19 4.36 12.29
C TYR A 178 2.25 5.06 13.14
N CYS A 179 2.32 6.38 12.97
CA CYS A 179 3.26 7.25 13.68
C CYS A 179 2.60 7.82 14.93
N SER A 180 3.17 7.59 16.13
CA SER A 180 2.57 8.07 17.38
C SER A 180 2.72 9.58 17.60
N ARG A 181 3.61 10.25 16.84
CA ARG A 181 3.80 11.71 16.81
C ARG A 181 3.42 12.30 15.45
N ASP A 182 2.41 11.73 14.82
CA ASP A 182 1.90 12.15 13.51
C ASP A 182 1.26 13.55 13.58
N GLN A 183 1.60 14.44 12.62
CA GLN A 183 1.08 15.81 12.56
C GLN A 183 -0.37 15.87 12.04
N PHE A 184 -0.82 14.85 11.32
CA PHE A 184 -2.13 14.79 10.68
C PHE A 184 -3.16 13.99 11.47
N THR A 185 -2.71 13.16 12.41
CA THR A 185 -3.60 12.29 13.21
C THR A 185 -3.07 12.16 14.63
N SER A 186 -3.88 12.53 15.62
CA SER A 186 -3.48 12.40 17.02
C SER A 186 -3.29 10.94 17.44
N ALA A 187 -2.36 10.69 18.37
CA ALA A 187 -2.10 9.37 18.93
C ALA A 187 -3.36 8.74 19.58
N GLU A 188 -4.22 9.56 20.20
CA GLU A 188 -5.49 9.11 20.76
C GLU A 188 -6.44 8.55 19.68
N ARG A 189 -6.53 9.27 18.55
CA ARG A 189 -7.35 8.84 17.40
C ARG A 189 -6.84 7.54 16.78
N TYR A 190 -5.52 7.39 16.70
CA TYR A 190 -4.92 6.13 16.24
C TYR A 190 -5.20 4.99 17.21
N ARG A 191 -5.07 5.18 18.52
CA ARG A 191 -5.40 4.15 19.52
C ARG A 191 -6.87 3.72 19.48
N ALA A 192 -7.79 4.67 19.34
CA ALA A 192 -9.21 4.35 19.19
C ALA A 192 -9.47 3.54 17.89
N TRP A 193 -8.80 3.93 16.81
CA TRP A 193 -8.88 3.23 15.54
C TRP A 193 -8.25 1.83 15.60
N GLU A 194 -7.09 1.66 16.21
CA GLU A 194 -6.48 0.35 16.47
C GLU A 194 -7.45 -0.57 17.23
N SER A 195 -8.08 -0.08 18.28
CA SER A 195 -9.07 -0.84 19.03
C SER A 195 -10.23 -1.28 18.16
N HIS A 196 -10.73 -0.39 17.27
CA HIS A 196 -11.77 -0.72 16.31
C HIS A 196 -11.31 -1.81 15.33
N LEU A 197 -10.13 -1.69 14.72
CA LEU A 197 -9.60 -2.70 13.78
C LEU A 197 -9.46 -4.08 14.44
N ARG A 198 -8.99 -4.12 15.69
CA ARG A 198 -8.86 -5.38 16.45
C ARG A 198 -10.22 -5.99 16.81
N THR A 199 -11.27 -5.18 16.93
CA THR A 199 -12.64 -5.67 17.10
C THR A 199 -13.17 -6.33 15.82
N LEU A 200 -12.81 -5.78 14.65
CA LEU A 200 -13.19 -6.36 13.35
C LEU A 200 -12.43 -7.67 13.06
N SER A 201 -11.14 -7.69 13.36
CA SER A 201 -10.31 -8.89 13.26
C SER A 201 -9.15 -8.85 14.25
N PRO A 202 -9.09 -9.78 15.23
CA PRO A 202 -7.95 -9.91 16.14
C PRO A 202 -6.62 -10.23 15.42
N GLN A 203 -6.68 -10.72 14.19
CA GLN A 203 -5.52 -11.04 13.36
C GLN A 203 -4.96 -9.82 12.60
N CYS A 204 -5.63 -8.66 12.68
CA CYS A 204 -5.10 -7.42 12.11
C CYS A 204 -3.85 -6.99 12.86
N VAL A 205 -2.72 -6.95 12.16
CA VAL A 205 -1.45 -6.51 12.74
C VAL A 205 -1.43 -4.98 12.75
N VAL A 206 -1.24 -4.40 13.94
CA VAL A 206 -1.16 -2.94 14.09
C VAL A 206 0.04 -2.60 14.95
N ASP A 207 0.97 -1.83 14.40
CA ASP A 207 2.19 -1.36 15.07
C ASP A 207 2.23 0.16 15.14
N ALA A 208 2.66 0.68 16.30
CA ALA A 208 2.88 2.10 16.53
C ALA A 208 4.39 2.38 16.59
N VAL A 209 4.85 3.37 15.84
CA VAL A 209 6.26 3.81 15.87
C VAL A 209 6.35 5.24 16.35
N GLU A 210 7.29 5.50 17.27
CA GLU A 210 7.52 6.84 17.81
C GLU A 210 8.27 7.72 16.80
N THR A 211 7.53 8.24 15.82
CA THR A 211 8.04 9.12 14.76
C THR A 211 6.96 10.07 14.28
N ASP A 212 7.37 11.05 13.46
CA ASP A 212 6.49 11.94 12.71
C ASP A 212 5.93 11.26 11.45
N HIS A 213 4.92 11.89 10.83
CA HIS A 213 4.29 11.39 9.61
C HIS A 213 5.26 11.14 8.46
N MET A 214 6.30 11.98 8.35
CA MET A 214 7.27 11.97 7.25
C MET A 214 8.43 11.00 7.47
N TRP A 215 8.46 10.27 8.59
CA TRP A 215 9.54 9.32 8.93
C TRP A 215 10.94 9.96 8.85
N SER A 216 11.07 11.19 9.36
CA SER A 216 12.28 12.01 9.25
C SER A 216 13.49 11.37 9.93
N SER A 217 13.25 10.62 11.01
CA SER A 217 14.31 9.98 11.79
C SER A 217 14.88 8.72 11.13
N ARG A 218 16.22 8.63 11.04
CA ARG A 218 16.90 7.40 10.60
C ARG A 218 16.57 6.20 11.49
N ARG A 219 16.48 6.43 12.82
CA ARG A 219 16.09 5.38 13.79
C ARG A 219 14.69 4.83 13.50
N ALA A 220 13.74 5.71 13.24
CA ALA A 220 12.38 5.30 12.92
C ALA A 220 12.32 4.46 11.63
N ARG A 221 13.09 4.85 10.61
CA ARG A 221 13.19 4.07 9.35
C ARG A 221 13.82 2.69 9.58
N ALA A 222 14.79 2.57 10.47
CA ALA A 222 15.34 1.27 10.86
C ALA A 222 14.29 0.39 11.56
N VAL A 223 13.51 0.97 12.50
CA VAL A 223 12.39 0.27 13.14
C VAL A 223 11.34 -0.16 12.12
N LEU A 224 11.05 0.69 11.11
CA LEU A 224 10.14 0.30 10.02
C LEU A 224 10.64 -0.95 9.30
N VAL A 225 11.91 -1.01 8.94
CA VAL A 225 12.50 -2.19 8.28
C VAL A 225 12.36 -3.43 9.17
N GLU A 226 12.67 -3.34 10.45
CA GLU A 226 12.54 -4.44 11.41
C GLU A 226 11.08 -4.96 11.50
N LEU A 227 10.10 -4.05 11.52
CA LEU A 227 8.68 -4.41 11.54
C LEU A 227 8.25 -5.10 10.24
N LEU A 228 8.69 -4.58 9.09
CA LEU A 228 8.40 -5.18 7.79
C LEU A 228 9.00 -6.59 7.67
N GLU A 229 10.24 -6.81 8.16
CA GLU A 229 10.87 -8.13 8.17
C GLU A 229 10.17 -9.10 9.11
N ARG A 230 9.76 -8.65 10.30
CA ARG A 230 9.04 -9.46 11.31
C ARG A 230 7.72 -10.00 10.78
N HIS A 231 6.97 -9.18 10.06
CA HIS A 231 5.64 -9.50 9.56
C HIS A 231 5.63 -9.91 8.08
N SER A 232 6.83 -10.15 7.50
CA SER A 232 6.91 -10.64 6.14
C SER A 232 6.26 -12.02 6.01
N PRO A 233 5.32 -12.21 5.06
CA PRO A 233 4.71 -13.51 4.81
C PRO A 233 5.72 -14.60 4.48
N THR A 234 6.86 -14.23 3.87
CA THR A 234 7.93 -15.18 3.54
C THR A 234 8.64 -15.77 4.75
N ASN A 235 8.60 -15.09 5.90
CA ASN A 235 9.17 -15.58 7.16
C ASN A 235 8.20 -16.47 7.95
N GLN A 236 6.89 -16.35 7.71
CA GLN A 236 5.87 -17.17 8.39
C GLN A 236 5.81 -18.60 7.84
N VAL A 237 6.21 -18.83 6.60
CA VAL A 237 6.25 -20.18 5.98
C VAL A 237 7.48 -21.00 6.44
N ARG A 238 8.46 -20.39 7.10
CA ARG A 238 9.67 -21.06 7.61
C ARG A 238 9.56 -21.53 9.07
N ARG A 239 8.45 -21.28 9.73
CA ARG A 239 8.13 -21.77 11.09
C ARG A 239 7.05 -22.83 11.04
#